data_61baa537facbb1a2c4f4dc16563bc470
#
_entry.id   61baa537facbb1a2c4f4dc16563bc470
#
_cell.length_a   1.000
_cell.length_b   1.000
_cell.length_c   1.000
_cell.angle_alpha   90.00
_cell.angle_beta   90.00
_cell.angle_gamma   90.00
#
_symmetry.space_group_name_H-M   'P 1'
#
loop_
_entity.id
_entity.type
_entity.pdbx_description
1 polymer ?
#
loop_
_entity_poly.entity_id
_entity_poly.type
_entity_poly.pdbx_seq_one_letter_code
_entity_poly.pdbx_strand_id
1 'polypeptide(L)'
;TAECLKCPVMISFEDSLQYRGKADKYLEDGDIIDLDGETLKIAKTPGHTMGSVCIIAEESKTVFTGDTIFDTDLGRTDFKDGSEAEMIRSCREVIDKWPNDYRIYPGHDESATMKQVRTYNSEFLHCLEV
;
A
#
# COMPACT_ATOMS: atom_id res chain seq x y z
N THR A 1 12.61 -16.18 -8.14
CA THR A 1 13.08 -14.80 -8.11
C THR A 1 12.87 -14.10 -9.45
N ALA A 2 12.90 -12.78 -9.46
CA ALA A 2 12.75 -12.01 -10.69
C ALA A 2 13.84 -12.35 -11.71
N GLU A 3 15.07 -12.60 -11.28
CA GLU A 3 16.18 -12.98 -12.15
C GLU A 3 15.93 -14.30 -12.87
N CYS A 4 15.42 -15.30 -12.13
CA CYS A 4 15.10 -16.61 -12.72
C CYS A 4 13.93 -16.53 -13.68
N LEU A 5 12.95 -15.67 -13.40
CA LEU A 5 11.75 -15.50 -14.21
C LEU A 5 11.93 -14.46 -15.31
N LYS A 6 13.04 -13.75 -15.31
CA LYS A 6 13.31 -12.65 -16.25
C LYS A 6 12.22 -11.58 -16.24
N CYS A 7 11.62 -11.34 -15.07
CA CYS A 7 10.61 -10.30 -14.88
C CYS A 7 11.27 -8.99 -14.46
N PRO A 8 10.74 -7.83 -14.89
CA PRO A 8 11.25 -6.56 -14.38
C PRO A 8 10.94 -6.41 -12.90
N VAL A 9 11.84 -5.79 -12.16
CA VAL A 9 11.67 -5.48 -10.73
C VAL A 9 11.36 -3.98 -10.59
N MET A 10 10.27 -3.67 -9.93
CA MET A 10 9.81 -2.30 -9.68
C MET A 10 9.74 -2.04 -8.18
N ILE A 11 10.21 -0.87 -7.77
CA ILE A 11 10.24 -0.50 -6.36
C ILE A 11 10.16 1.04 -6.27
N SER A 12 9.65 1.59 -5.16
CA SER A 12 9.72 3.02 -4.94
C SER A 12 11.18 3.45 -4.73
N PHE A 13 11.50 4.69 -5.11
CA PHE A 13 12.86 5.18 -4.95
C PHE A 13 13.30 5.13 -3.49
N GLU A 14 12.43 5.52 -2.57
CA GLU A 14 12.72 5.56 -1.14
C GLU A 14 13.09 4.17 -0.60
N ASP A 15 12.32 3.15 -0.96
CA ASP A 15 12.60 1.79 -0.53
C ASP A 15 13.83 1.20 -1.26
N SER A 16 14.16 1.70 -2.45
CA SER A 16 15.33 1.24 -3.19
C SER A 16 16.64 1.49 -2.43
N LEU A 17 16.66 2.48 -1.55
CA LEU A 17 17.83 2.79 -0.73
C LEU A 17 18.17 1.68 0.25
N GLN A 18 17.21 0.82 0.57
CA GLN A 18 17.38 -0.31 1.47
C GLN A 18 17.38 -1.66 0.74
N TYR A 19 17.02 -1.65 -0.53
CA TYR A 19 16.95 -2.86 -1.35
C TYR A 19 18.35 -3.26 -1.85
N ARG A 20 18.72 -4.51 -1.64
CA ARG A 20 20.04 -5.03 -2.02
C ARG A 20 20.09 -5.63 -3.43
N GLY A 21 18.93 -5.80 -4.06
CA GLY A 21 18.85 -6.29 -5.43
C GLY A 21 18.88 -5.14 -6.44
N LYS A 22 18.73 -5.48 -7.72
CA LYS A 22 18.68 -4.49 -8.79
C LYS A 22 17.21 -4.24 -9.17
N ALA A 23 16.81 -2.98 -9.14
CA ALA A 23 15.47 -2.58 -9.57
C ALA A 23 15.54 -2.08 -11.02
N ASP A 24 14.52 -2.44 -11.80
CA ASP A 24 14.41 -2.01 -13.20
C ASP A 24 13.67 -0.68 -13.34
N LYS A 25 12.78 -0.38 -12.41
CA LYS A 25 12.00 0.85 -12.41
C LYS A 25 11.67 1.29 -10.99
N TYR A 26 11.66 2.60 -10.76
CA TYR A 26 11.17 3.18 -9.52
C TYR A 26 9.70 3.57 -9.66
N LEU A 27 8.89 3.18 -8.67
CA LEU A 27 7.45 3.50 -8.64
C LEU A 27 7.25 4.89 -8.05
N GLU A 28 6.38 5.65 -8.69
CA GLU A 28 6.01 7.00 -8.24
C GLU A 28 4.49 7.06 -8.01
N ASP A 29 4.07 8.02 -7.18
CA ASP A 29 2.66 8.24 -6.92
C ASP A 29 1.94 8.60 -8.23
N GLY A 30 0.82 7.91 -8.46
CA GLY A 30 0.02 8.11 -9.67
C GLY A 30 0.48 7.31 -10.87
N ASP A 31 1.57 6.54 -10.76
CA ASP A 31 2.01 5.67 -11.85
C ASP A 31 0.93 4.66 -12.21
N ILE A 32 0.83 4.36 -13.51
CA ILE A 32 -0.13 3.40 -14.04
C ILE A 32 0.63 2.27 -14.71
N ILE A 33 0.27 1.03 -14.34
CA ILE A 33 0.85 -0.17 -14.92
C ILE A 33 -0.27 -0.96 -15.59
N ASP A 34 -0.08 -1.34 -16.84
CA ASP A 34 -1.03 -2.20 -17.56
C ASP A 34 -0.59 -3.65 -17.40
N LEU A 35 -1.47 -4.47 -16.83
CA LEU A 35 -1.23 -5.90 -16.62
C LEU A 35 -2.32 -6.68 -17.33
N ASP A 36 -2.02 -7.20 -18.51
CA ASP A 36 -2.93 -8.00 -19.32
C ASP A 36 -4.32 -7.36 -19.47
N GLY A 37 -4.34 -6.07 -19.76
CA GLY A 37 -5.58 -5.33 -19.96
C GLY A 37 -6.21 -4.77 -18.70
N GLU A 38 -5.71 -5.12 -17.52
CA GLU A 38 -6.13 -4.50 -16.27
C GLU A 38 -5.14 -3.39 -15.88
N THR A 39 -5.68 -2.23 -15.57
CA THR A 39 -4.88 -1.07 -15.18
C THR A 39 -4.65 -1.07 -13.68
N LEU A 40 -3.39 -1.01 -13.28
CA LEU A 40 -2.98 -0.90 -11.87
C LEU A 40 -2.48 0.51 -11.62
N LYS A 41 -2.98 1.14 -10.59
CA LYS A 41 -2.59 2.48 -10.19
C LYS A 41 -1.75 2.42 -8.92
N ILE A 42 -0.65 3.16 -8.89
CA ILE A 42 0.22 3.23 -7.72
C ILE A 42 -0.17 4.44 -6.88
N ALA A 43 -0.41 4.21 -5.60
CA ALA A 43 -0.66 5.28 -4.63
C ALA A 43 0.37 5.19 -3.53
N LYS A 44 1.11 6.26 -3.29
CA LYS A 44 2.06 6.29 -2.18
C LYS A 44 1.32 6.40 -0.86
N THR A 45 1.70 5.54 0.08
CA THR A 45 1.13 5.50 1.43
C THR A 45 2.26 5.41 2.45
N PRO A 46 3.07 6.47 2.59
CA PRO A 46 4.19 6.41 3.54
C PRO A 46 3.70 6.30 4.98
N GLY A 47 4.51 5.69 5.81
CA GLY A 47 4.22 5.49 7.23
C GLY A 47 4.93 4.27 7.77
N HIS A 48 4.65 3.08 7.25
CA HIS A 48 5.41 1.88 7.60
C HIS A 48 6.85 2.02 7.09
N THR A 49 7.02 2.42 5.83
CA THR A 49 8.27 2.97 5.31
C THR A 49 7.94 4.24 4.52
N MET A 50 8.93 5.05 4.24
CA MET A 50 8.72 6.25 3.42
C MET A 50 8.40 5.91 1.97
N GLY A 51 8.80 4.72 1.52
CA GLY A 51 8.54 4.24 0.17
C GLY A 51 7.34 3.32 0.03
N SER A 52 6.56 3.14 1.08
CA SER A 52 5.39 2.25 1.02
C SER A 52 4.40 2.72 -0.03
N VAL A 53 3.87 1.77 -0.80
CA VAL A 53 2.88 2.04 -1.84
C VAL A 53 1.74 1.04 -1.74
N CYS A 54 0.56 1.45 -2.21
CA CYS A 54 -0.56 0.55 -2.44
C CYS A 54 -0.81 0.46 -3.93
N ILE A 55 -1.22 -0.71 -4.40
CA ILE A 55 -1.50 -0.96 -5.81
C ILE A 55 -3.00 -1.15 -5.96
N ILE A 56 -3.63 -0.29 -6.74
CA ILE A 56 -5.08 -0.25 -6.88
C ILE A 56 -5.47 -0.80 -8.25
N ALA A 57 -6.26 -1.88 -8.25
CA ALA A 57 -6.89 -2.46 -9.43
C ALA A 57 -8.36 -2.03 -9.42
N GLU A 58 -8.67 -0.88 -9.99
CA GLU A 58 -10.01 -0.28 -9.90
C GLU A 58 -11.09 -1.14 -10.55
N GLU A 59 -10.79 -1.78 -11.66
CA GLU A 59 -11.75 -2.63 -12.36
C GLU A 59 -12.18 -3.83 -11.52
N SER A 60 -11.24 -4.40 -10.75
CA SER A 60 -11.48 -5.52 -9.84
C SER A 60 -11.89 -5.07 -8.44
N LYS A 61 -11.93 -3.77 -8.17
CA LYS A 61 -12.20 -3.19 -6.84
C LYS A 61 -11.28 -3.80 -5.77
N THR A 62 -10.01 -3.89 -6.09
CA THR A 62 -8.99 -4.58 -5.28
C THR A 62 -7.82 -3.64 -5.04
N VAL A 63 -7.26 -3.68 -3.82
CA VAL A 63 -6.07 -2.93 -3.48
C VAL A 63 -5.08 -3.85 -2.78
N PHE A 64 -3.85 -3.86 -3.25
CA PHE A 64 -2.76 -4.57 -2.58
C PHE A 64 -2.03 -3.57 -1.69
N THR A 65 -2.11 -3.77 -0.38
CA THR A 65 -1.69 -2.76 0.61
C THR A 65 -0.33 -3.05 1.26
N GLY A 66 0.29 -4.18 0.95
CA GLY A 66 1.57 -4.54 1.57
C GLY A 66 1.46 -4.51 3.08
N ASP A 67 2.36 -3.79 3.73
CA ASP A 67 2.38 -3.65 5.18
C ASP A 67 1.83 -2.28 5.66
N THR A 68 1.02 -1.63 4.83
CA THR A 68 0.43 -0.33 5.18
C THR A 68 -0.80 -0.49 6.06
N ILE A 69 -1.78 -1.26 5.62
CA ILE A 69 -3.03 -1.45 6.36
C ILE A 69 -3.48 -2.90 6.25
N PHE A 70 -3.97 -3.41 7.37
CA PHE A 70 -4.51 -4.77 7.51
C PHE A 70 -5.99 -4.69 7.85
N ASP A 71 -6.61 -5.83 8.07
CA ASP A 71 -8.05 -5.89 8.39
C ASP A 71 -8.39 -5.19 9.72
N THR A 72 -7.55 -5.36 10.74
CA THR A 72 -7.82 -4.83 12.10
C THR A 72 -6.76 -3.88 12.62
N ASP A 73 -5.65 -3.68 11.92
CA ASP A 73 -4.58 -2.78 12.37
C ASP A 73 -3.84 -2.14 11.21
N LEU A 74 -2.86 -1.31 11.54
CA LEU A 74 -1.98 -0.65 10.57
C LEU A 74 -0.56 -1.23 10.68
N GLY A 75 0.23 -1.02 9.64
CA GLY A 75 1.64 -1.36 9.68
C GLY A 75 2.39 -0.58 10.75
N ARG A 76 3.40 -1.19 11.34
CA ARG A 76 4.22 -0.53 12.35
C ARG A 76 4.93 0.69 11.77
N THR A 77 5.03 1.75 12.56
CA THR A 77 5.67 3.00 12.17
C THR A 77 6.88 3.32 13.05
N ASP A 78 7.25 2.42 13.93
CA ASP A 78 8.34 2.62 14.91
C ASP A 78 9.72 2.19 14.40
N PHE A 79 9.81 1.81 13.13
CA PHE A 79 11.09 1.54 12.49
C PHE A 79 11.82 2.84 12.12
N LYS A 80 13.12 2.74 11.85
CA LYS A 80 13.94 3.89 11.47
C LYS A 80 13.36 4.69 10.30
N ASP A 81 12.77 4.00 9.31
CA ASP A 81 12.18 4.63 8.13
C ASP A 81 10.66 4.82 8.27
N GLY A 82 10.11 4.56 9.44
CA GLY A 82 8.68 4.71 9.70
C GLY A 82 8.32 6.10 10.19
N SER A 83 7.05 6.46 10.06
CA SER A 83 6.52 7.73 10.54
C SER A 83 5.03 7.61 10.84
N GLU A 84 4.67 7.81 12.09
CA GLU A 84 3.26 7.83 12.50
C GLU A 84 2.49 8.98 11.84
N ALA A 85 3.11 10.16 11.76
CA ALA A 85 2.49 11.32 11.12
C ALA A 85 2.18 11.05 9.65
N GLU A 86 3.09 10.41 8.94
CA GLU A 86 2.88 10.04 7.54
C GLU A 86 1.82 8.96 7.40
N MET A 87 1.75 8.00 8.32
CA MET A 87 0.72 6.97 8.32
C MET A 87 -0.67 7.59 8.50
N ILE A 88 -0.81 8.52 9.43
CA ILE A 88 -2.07 9.25 9.65
C ILE A 88 -2.50 9.97 8.38
N ARG A 89 -1.56 10.65 7.74
CA ARG A 89 -1.82 11.37 6.49
C ARG A 89 -2.23 10.41 5.37
N SER A 90 -1.55 9.29 5.23
CA SER A 90 -1.88 8.27 4.24
C SER A 90 -3.29 7.72 4.45
N CYS A 91 -3.67 7.46 5.70
CA CYS A 91 -5.01 6.99 6.02
C CYS A 91 -6.08 8.02 5.64
N ARG A 92 -5.86 9.28 5.97
CA ARG A 92 -6.84 10.34 5.74
C ARG A 92 -6.95 10.77 4.28
N GLU A 93 -5.83 10.87 3.58
CA GLU A 93 -5.78 11.44 2.24
C GLU A 93 -5.88 10.41 1.12
N VAL A 94 -5.53 9.16 1.39
CA VAL A 94 -5.48 8.09 0.38
C VAL A 94 -6.49 6.99 0.71
N ILE A 95 -6.29 6.31 1.83
CA ILE A 95 -7.03 5.09 2.16
C ILE A 95 -8.52 5.36 2.39
N ASP A 96 -8.85 6.43 3.08
CA ASP A 96 -10.24 6.77 3.38
C ASP A 96 -11.08 7.11 2.15
N LYS A 97 -10.43 7.32 1.01
CA LYS A 97 -11.12 7.59 -0.26
C LYS A 97 -11.58 6.33 -0.97
N TRP A 98 -11.11 5.16 -0.54
CA TRP A 98 -11.50 3.90 -1.17
C TRP A 98 -12.93 3.53 -0.77
N PRO A 99 -13.79 3.16 -1.74
CA PRO A 99 -15.18 2.76 -1.45
C PRO A 99 -15.28 1.51 -0.56
N ASN A 100 -16.42 1.36 0.11
CA ASN A 100 -16.64 0.25 1.04
C ASN A 100 -16.59 -1.14 0.37
N ASP A 101 -16.88 -1.23 -0.92
CA ASP A 101 -16.85 -2.49 -1.65
C ASP A 101 -15.47 -2.88 -2.18
N TYR A 102 -14.48 -2.02 -2.02
CA TYR A 102 -13.09 -2.37 -2.34
C TYR A 102 -12.57 -3.36 -1.31
N ARG A 103 -11.83 -4.35 -1.80
CA ARG A 103 -11.20 -5.35 -0.93
C ARG A 103 -9.69 -5.11 -0.89
N ILE A 104 -9.14 -5.08 0.32
CA ILE A 104 -7.69 -4.95 0.50
C ILE A 104 -7.06 -6.33 0.66
N TYR A 105 -5.88 -6.48 0.08
CA TYR A 105 -5.04 -7.68 0.22
C TYR A 105 -3.69 -7.24 0.81
N PRO A 106 -3.52 -7.36 2.13
CA PRO A 106 -2.25 -7.00 2.76
C PRO A 106 -1.16 -8.03 2.47
N GLY A 107 0.07 -7.67 2.80
CA GLY A 107 1.21 -8.55 2.61
C GLY A 107 1.16 -9.81 3.48
N HIS A 108 0.49 -9.74 4.61
CA HIS A 108 0.19 -10.86 5.49
C HIS A 108 -1.14 -10.57 6.18
N ASP A 109 -1.64 -11.52 6.97
CA ASP A 109 -2.99 -11.50 7.53
C ASP A 109 -4.06 -11.69 6.44
N GLU A 110 -5.31 -11.55 6.80
CA GLU A 110 -6.42 -11.85 5.91
C GLU A 110 -6.85 -10.62 5.10
N SER A 111 -7.44 -10.87 3.93
CA SER A 111 -8.07 -9.81 3.15
C SER A 111 -9.35 -9.34 3.85
N ALA A 112 -9.74 -8.10 3.55
CA ALA A 112 -10.96 -7.51 4.10
C ALA A 112 -11.52 -6.48 3.12
N THR A 113 -12.83 -6.21 3.22
CA THR A 113 -13.40 -5.08 2.49
C THR A 113 -13.15 -3.79 3.26
N MET A 114 -13.19 -2.66 2.57
CA MET A 114 -13.06 -1.36 3.25
C MET A 114 -14.20 -1.13 4.26
N LYS A 115 -15.38 -1.71 4.01
CA LYS A 115 -16.47 -1.67 4.98
C LYS A 115 -16.06 -2.35 6.29
N GLN A 116 -15.40 -3.51 6.21
CA GLN A 116 -14.89 -4.22 7.39
C GLN A 116 -13.79 -3.43 8.08
N VAL A 117 -12.87 -2.83 7.31
CA VAL A 117 -11.82 -1.97 7.86
C VAL A 117 -12.43 -0.81 8.64
N ARG A 118 -13.42 -0.13 8.08
CA ARG A 118 -14.08 0.99 8.75
C ARG A 118 -14.90 0.57 9.96
N THR A 119 -15.24 -0.71 10.05
CA THR A 119 -16.00 -1.24 11.20
C THR A 119 -15.09 -1.73 12.32
N TYR A 120 -14.01 -2.43 11.98
CA TYR A 120 -13.22 -3.19 12.95
C TYR A 120 -11.80 -2.69 13.16
N ASN A 121 -11.24 -1.88 12.25
CA ASN A 121 -9.87 -1.41 12.37
C ASN A 121 -9.82 -0.13 13.21
N SER A 122 -9.64 -0.28 14.51
CA SER A 122 -9.61 0.86 15.43
C SER A 122 -8.43 1.79 15.21
N GLU A 123 -7.30 1.28 14.77
CA GLU A 123 -6.12 2.10 14.49
C GLU A 123 -6.38 3.02 13.29
N PHE A 124 -7.01 2.49 12.24
CA PHE A 124 -7.40 3.29 11.08
C PHE A 124 -8.40 4.38 11.47
N LEU A 125 -9.44 4.00 12.24
CA LEU A 125 -10.46 4.95 12.68
C LEU A 125 -9.87 6.05 13.54
N HIS A 126 -8.90 5.72 14.39
CA HIS A 126 -8.18 6.71 15.20
C HIS A 126 -7.45 7.74 14.33
N CYS A 127 -6.84 7.30 13.23
CA CYS A 127 -6.18 8.21 12.30
C CYS A 127 -7.12 9.22 11.67
N LEU A 128 -8.39 8.87 11.50
CA LEU A 128 -9.40 9.77 10.93
C LEU A 128 -9.87 10.83 11.93
N GLU A 129 -9.66 10.60 13.22
CA GLU A 129 -10.12 11.49 14.30
C GLU A 129 -9.06 12.51 14.75
N VAL A 130 -7.79 12.27 14.46
CA VAL A 130 -6.69 13.14 14.93
C VAL A 130 -6.40 14.30 14.00
#